data_e9117c0190edaf2db4012f409ce7aa47
#
_entry.id   e9117c0190edaf2db4012f409ce7aa47
#
_cell.length_a   1.000
_cell.length_b   1.000
_cell.length_c   1.000
_cell.angle_alpha   90.00
_cell.angle_beta   90.00
_cell.angle_gamma   90.00
#
_symmetry.space_group_name_H-M   'P 1'
#
loop_
_entity.id
_entity.type
_entity.pdbx_description
1 polymer ?
#
loop_
_entity_poly.entity_id
_entity_poly.type
_entity_poly.pdbx_seq_one_letter_code
_entity_poly.pdbx_strand_id
1 'polypeptide(L)'
;MFALYCRKIILSFILFLPFLAQAQFNVREYENRFSIKPYHFGISVAFNSSDFKITLSDQFISHDSILIAESTSGPGFNLGIISNLRIGKYFDLRFIPTLSFAEKNLNYTYKDATTSLQTVESIYLEFPFDVKFKSEAYKEMKVYVIGGVKYSYDLGSNADARNANELVKIKASDVSIDYGLGLEFYFPYFIFSPEIKISNGIFNLHKIDPALQESAIMDKLFTRTLLFSLHIEG
;
A
#
# COMPACT_ATOMS: atom_id res chain seq x y z
N MET A 1 6.35 8.04 -39.26
CA MET A 1 5.96 8.92 -38.14
C MET A 1 6.50 8.43 -36.80
N PHE A 2 6.43 7.14 -36.50
CA PHE A 2 6.93 6.53 -35.23
C PHE A 2 8.44 6.76 -34.97
N ALA A 3 9.28 6.60 -36.00
CA ALA A 3 10.75 6.80 -35.89
C ALA A 3 11.17 8.24 -35.52
N LEU A 4 10.38 9.23 -35.93
CA LEU A 4 10.63 10.65 -35.62
C LEU A 4 10.32 10.98 -34.13
N TYR A 5 9.30 10.34 -33.56
CA TYR A 5 8.97 10.48 -32.14
C TYR A 5 9.99 9.79 -31.24
N CYS A 6 10.42 8.57 -31.58
CA CYS A 6 11.49 7.86 -30.88
C CYS A 6 12.80 8.67 -30.85
N ARG A 7 13.16 9.29 -31.98
CA ARG A 7 14.35 10.14 -32.06
C ARG A 7 14.24 11.39 -31.20
N LYS A 8 13.07 12.01 -31.10
CA LYS A 8 12.84 13.18 -30.21
C LYS A 8 12.87 12.79 -28.74
N ILE A 9 12.34 11.62 -28.37
CA ILE A 9 12.37 11.11 -26.99
C ILE A 9 13.81 10.78 -26.58
N ILE A 10 14.59 10.13 -27.45
CA ILE A 10 16.00 9.83 -27.19
C ILE A 10 16.81 11.12 -27.08
N LEU A 11 16.59 12.11 -27.94
CA LEU A 11 17.27 13.40 -27.88
C LEU A 11 16.93 14.18 -26.59
N SER A 12 15.65 14.11 -26.16
CA SER A 12 15.21 14.70 -24.88
C SER A 12 15.88 14.01 -23.69
N PHE A 13 16.02 12.69 -23.72
CA PHE A 13 16.68 11.92 -22.66
C PHE A 13 18.18 12.22 -22.59
N ILE A 14 18.86 12.39 -23.75
CA ILE A 14 20.29 12.77 -23.83
C ILE A 14 20.50 14.20 -23.31
N LEU A 15 19.56 15.11 -23.54
CA LEU A 15 19.63 16.49 -23.04
C LEU A 15 19.51 16.60 -21.51
N PHE A 16 18.88 15.59 -20.84
CA PHE A 16 18.78 15.51 -19.39
C PHE A 16 20.02 14.91 -18.70
N LEU A 17 20.88 14.19 -19.45
CA LEU A 17 22.11 13.57 -18.91
C LEU A 17 23.11 14.56 -18.28
N PRO A 18 23.34 15.80 -18.79
CA PRO A 18 24.29 16.74 -18.16
C PRO A 18 23.79 17.28 -16.80
N PHE A 19 22.49 17.24 -16.51
CA PHE A 19 21.98 17.61 -15.18
C PHE A 19 22.35 16.59 -14.10
N LEU A 20 22.67 15.35 -14.48
CA LEU A 20 23.13 14.29 -13.57
C LEU A 20 24.65 14.36 -13.30
N ALA A 21 25.40 15.18 -14.05
CA ALA A 21 26.86 15.27 -13.95
C ALA A 21 27.38 16.32 -12.94
N GLN A 22 26.51 17.03 -12.21
CA GLN A 22 26.89 18.00 -11.17
C GLN A 22 27.29 17.33 -9.83
N ALA A 23 28.09 16.26 -9.90
CA ALA A 23 28.35 15.37 -8.74
C ALA A 23 29.59 15.75 -7.89
N GLN A 24 30.14 16.98 -7.96
CA GLN A 24 31.51 17.21 -7.46
C GLN A 24 31.66 17.94 -6.12
N PHE A 25 30.60 18.30 -5.39
CA PHE A 25 30.71 18.73 -3.99
C PHE A 25 29.57 18.14 -3.17
N ASN A 26 29.79 16.93 -2.65
CA ASN A 26 28.86 16.29 -1.71
C ASN A 26 29.21 16.71 -0.27
N VAL A 27 28.64 17.80 0.19
CA VAL A 27 28.61 18.09 1.62
C VAL A 27 27.51 17.19 2.20
N ARG A 28 27.90 16.23 3.07
CA ARG A 28 27.01 15.26 3.73
C ARG A 28 27.06 15.47 5.24
N GLU A 29 26.72 16.66 5.69
CA GLU A 29 26.83 17.00 7.11
C GLU A 29 25.73 16.32 7.94
N TYR A 30 24.49 16.42 7.49
CA TYR A 30 23.33 15.91 8.23
C TYR A 30 23.18 14.41 8.05
N GLU A 31 23.37 13.89 6.84
CA GLU A 31 23.35 12.44 6.58
C GLU A 31 24.35 11.69 7.46
N ASN A 32 25.58 12.18 7.56
CA ASN A 32 26.60 11.58 8.41
C ASN A 32 26.19 11.59 9.89
N ARG A 33 25.56 12.64 10.38
CA ARG A 33 25.09 12.76 11.76
C ARG A 33 24.05 11.70 12.11
N PHE A 34 23.05 11.47 11.22
CA PHE A 34 22.07 10.40 11.40
C PHE A 34 22.66 9.02 11.18
N SER A 35 23.69 8.91 10.34
CA SER A 35 24.38 7.64 10.04
C SER A 35 25.07 7.02 11.25
N ILE A 36 25.43 7.79 12.26
CA ILE A 36 26.08 7.33 13.48
C ILE A 36 25.10 6.58 14.39
N LYS A 37 23.83 6.97 14.40
CA LYS A 37 22.81 6.33 15.24
C LYS A 37 22.28 5.07 14.57
N PRO A 38 22.29 3.91 15.26
CA PRO A 38 21.72 2.67 14.71
C PRO A 38 20.18 2.66 14.73
N TYR A 39 19.56 3.47 15.57
CA TYR A 39 18.10 3.54 15.74
C TYR A 39 17.56 4.91 15.38
N HIS A 40 16.43 4.91 14.69
CA HIS A 40 15.63 6.10 14.42
C HIS A 40 14.18 5.81 14.79
N PHE A 41 13.56 6.76 15.46
CA PHE A 41 12.14 6.72 15.77
C PHE A 41 11.45 7.87 15.08
N GLY A 42 10.16 7.70 14.79
CA GLY A 42 9.44 8.74 14.11
C GLY A 42 7.95 8.49 14.04
N ILE A 43 7.30 9.32 13.27
CA ILE A 43 5.87 9.24 12.96
C ILE A 43 5.65 9.06 11.46
N SER A 44 4.62 8.33 11.13
CA SER A 44 4.17 8.09 9.77
C SER A 44 2.73 8.56 9.63
N VAL A 45 2.47 9.36 8.62
CA VAL A 45 1.13 9.71 8.18
C VAL A 45 1.01 9.30 6.73
N ALA A 46 -0.06 8.56 6.38
CA ALA A 46 -0.26 8.14 5.02
C ALA A 46 -1.71 8.31 4.58
N PHE A 47 -1.89 8.56 3.28
CA PHE A 47 -3.14 8.39 2.58
C PHE A 47 -3.14 7.01 1.92
N ASN A 48 -4.24 6.29 2.04
CA ASN A 48 -4.41 5.01 1.38
C ASN A 48 -5.60 5.03 0.42
N SER A 49 -5.50 4.19 -0.60
CA SER A 49 -6.58 3.85 -1.51
C SER A 49 -6.67 2.34 -1.58
N SER A 50 -7.75 1.78 -1.06
CA SER A 50 -7.89 0.34 -0.85
C SER A 50 -9.04 -0.23 -1.67
N ASP A 51 -8.80 -1.38 -2.30
CA ASP A 51 -9.81 -2.15 -3.00
C ASP A 51 -9.69 -3.65 -2.71
N PHE A 52 -10.64 -4.42 -3.23
CA PHE A 52 -10.59 -5.87 -3.24
C PHE A 52 -10.32 -6.39 -4.64
N LYS A 53 -9.37 -7.31 -4.76
CA LYS A 53 -9.25 -8.15 -5.95
C LYS A 53 -10.18 -9.34 -5.80
N ILE A 54 -11.26 -9.35 -6.59
CA ILE A 54 -12.29 -10.40 -6.58
C ILE A 54 -11.92 -11.47 -7.60
N THR A 55 -12.09 -12.74 -7.23
CA THR A 55 -12.12 -13.87 -8.15
C THR A 55 -13.52 -14.48 -8.08
N LEU A 56 -14.23 -14.47 -9.20
CA LEU A 56 -15.57 -15.01 -9.31
C LEU A 56 -15.54 -16.56 -9.35
N SER A 57 -16.58 -17.18 -8.80
CA SER A 57 -16.75 -18.64 -8.82
C SER A 57 -17.34 -19.11 -10.16
N ASP A 58 -17.17 -20.40 -10.47
CA ASP A 58 -17.81 -21.02 -11.65
C ASP A 58 -19.35 -20.93 -11.60
N GLN A 59 -19.92 -20.81 -10.41
CA GLN A 59 -21.36 -20.62 -10.20
C GLN A 59 -21.84 -19.25 -10.68
N PHE A 60 -20.98 -18.24 -10.77
CA PHE A 60 -21.33 -16.91 -11.31
C PHE A 60 -21.92 -17.00 -12.72
N ILE A 61 -21.39 -17.88 -13.58
CA ILE A 61 -21.83 -18.07 -14.99
C ILE A 61 -23.26 -18.68 -15.02
N SER A 62 -23.62 -19.48 -14.03
CA SER A 62 -24.92 -20.14 -13.92
C SER A 62 -25.94 -19.34 -13.11
N HIS A 63 -25.52 -18.30 -12.39
CA HIS A 63 -26.37 -17.40 -11.65
C HIS A 63 -27.02 -16.36 -12.56
N ASP A 64 -28.34 -16.39 -12.60
CA ASP A 64 -29.14 -15.57 -13.54
C ASP A 64 -29.49 -14.18 -12.97
N SER A 65 -29.10 -13.88 -11.73
CA SER A 65 -29.52 -12.67 -11.02
C SER A 65 -28.52 -11.54 -11.00
N ILE A 66 -27.20 -11.83 -10.97
CA ILE A 66 -26.12 -10.82 -10.86
C ILE A 66 -25.27 -10.84 -12.10
N LEU A 67 -25.15 -9.68 -12.77
CA LEU A 67 -24.40 -9.53 -14.02
C LEU A 67 -22.95 -9.10 -13.79
N ILE A 68 -22.72 -8.22 -12.82
CA ILE A 68 -21.39 -7.64 -12.55
C ILE A 68 -21.19 -7.56 -11.03
N ALA A 69 -20.00 -7.97 -10.59
CA ALA A 69 -19.51 -7.77 -9.23
C ALA A 69 -18.09 -7.19 -9.31
N GLU A 70 -17.93 -5.92 -8.96
CA GLU A 70 -16.66 -5.19 -9.06
C GLU A 70 -16.32 -4.51 -7.75
N SER A 71 -15.03 -4.35 -7.47
CA SER A 71 -14.56 -3.54 -6.36
C SER A 71 -14.05 -2.20 -6.85
N THR A 72 -14.44 -1.15 -6.14
CA THR A 72 -13.95 0.21 -6.38
C THR A 72 -13.15 0.66 -5.18
N SER A 73 -12.03 1.32 -5.43
CA SER A 73 -11.16 1.83 -4.36
C SER A 73 -11.88 2.91 -3.55
N GLY A 74 -11.81 2.79 -2.22
CA GLY A 74 -12.18 3.84 -1.29
C GLY A 74 -10.96 4.57 -0.73
N PRO A 75 -11.13 5.82 -0.29
CA PRO A 75 -10.09 6.59 0.36
C PRO A 75 -9.91 6.14 1.81
N GLY A 76 -8.72 6.42 2.35
CA GLY A 76 -8.43 6.18 3.76
C GLY A 76 -7.17 6.89 4.21
N PHE A 77 -6.84 6.75 5.49
CA PHE A 77 -5.63 7.31 6.05
C PHE A 77 -5.04 6.41 7.14
N ASN A 78 -3.73 6.54 7.31
CA ASN A 78 -2.97 5.73 8.26
C ASN A 78 -2.16 6.63 9.18
N LEU A 79 -2.09 6.24 10.46
CA LEU A 79 -1.24 6.86 11.47
C LEU A 79 -0.37 5.78 12.09
N GLY A 80 0.95 5.97 12.07
CA GLY A 80 1.89 4.97 12.58
C GLY A 80 3.07 5.56 13.34
N ILE A 81 3.72 4.70 14.12
CA ILE A 81 4.95 5.01 14.84
C ILE A 81 6.08 4.23 14.16
N ILE A 82 7.13 4.94 13.77
CA ILE A 82 8.27 4.36 13.09
C ILE A 82 9.30 3.89 14.12
N SER A 83 9.77 2.66 13.96
CA SER A 83 10.99 2.15 14.56
C SER A 83 11.87 1.62 13.43
N ASN A 84 12.99 2.27 13.20
CA ASN A 84 13.93 1.95 12.12
C ASN A 84 15.27 1.57 12.72
N LEU A 85 15.75 0.36 12.39
CA LEU A 85 17.04 -0.18 12.81
C LEU A 85 17.96 -0.26 11.59
N ARG A 86 19.07 0.44 11.65
CA ARG A 86 20.11 0.39 10.62
C ARG A 86 20.97 -0.86 10.78
N ILE A 87 20.99 -1.73 9.77
CA ILE A 87 21.80 -2.97 9.76
C ILE A 87 23.11 -2.78 8.99
N GLY A 88 23.40 -1.61 8.50
CA GLY A 88 24.62 -1.33 7.76
C GLY A 88 24.52 -0.08 6.93
N LYS A 89 25.35 0.02 5.90
CA LYS A 89 25.40 1.21 5.05
C LYS A 89 24.15 1.35 4.16
N TYR A 90 23.61 0.22 3.69
CA TYR A 90 22.58 0.17 2.67
C TYR A 90 21.25 -0.41 3.13
N PHE A 91 21.23 -1.12 4.26
CA PHE A 91 20.04 -1.83 4.73
C PHE A 91 19.54 -1.30 6.05
N ASP A 92 18.24 -1.07 6.12
CA ASP A 92 17.52 -0.82 7.38
C ASP A 92 16.38 -1.84 7.52
N LEU A 93 16.12 -2.24 8.76
CA LEU A 93 14.91 -2.95 9.15
C LEU A 93 13.93 -1.95 9.76
N ARG A 94 12.73 -1.88 9.21
CA ARG A 94 11.72 -0.91 9.62
C ARG A 94 10.46 -1.62 10.09
N PHE A 95 9.95 -1.19 11.23
CA PHE A 95 8.71 -1.65 11.81
C PHE A 95 7.84 -0.43 12.11
N ILE A 96 6.60 -0.41 11.58
CA ILE A 96 5.68 0.73 11.72
C ILE A 96 4.32 0.23 12.18
N PRO A 97 4.10 -0.06 13.49
CA PRO A 97 2.75 -0.30 13.98
C PRO A 97 1.85 0.87 13.61
N THR A 98 0.75 0.58 12.94
CA THR A 98 -0.09 1.57 12.26
C THR A 98 -1.56 1.33 12.55
N LEU A 99 -2.30 2.38 12.85
CA LEU A 99 -3.74 2.40 12.83
C LEU A 99 -4.18 2.91 11.44
N SER A 100 -4.89 2.07 10.71
CA SER A 100 -5.32 2.33 9.33
C SER A 100 -6.84 2.39 9.26
N PHE A 101 -7.34 3.48 8.72
CA PHE A 101 -8.75 3.67 8.38
C PHE A 101 -8.87 3.48 6.87
N ALA A 102 -9.64 2.51 6.45
CA ALA A 102 -9.78 2.17 5.05
C ALA A 102 -11.24 1.94 4.67
N GLU A 103 -11.62 2.47 3.53
CA GLU A 103 -12.90 2.24 2.89
C GLU A 103 -12.69 1.39 1.64
N LYS A 104 -13.57 0.41 1.41
CA LYS A 104 -13.56 -0.44 0.23
C LYS A 104 -14.98 -0.61 -0.26
N ASN A 105 -15.21 -0.46 -1.55
CA ASN A 105 -16.52 -0.48 -2.13
C ASN A 105 -16.71 -1.71 -3.02
N LEU A 106 -17.83 -2.41 -2.84
CA LEU A 106 -18.26 -3.53 -3.67
C LEU A 106 -19.52 -3.10 -4.42
N ASN A 107 -19.46 -3.12 -5.75
CA ASN A 107 -20.55 -2.76 -6.64
C ASN A 107 -21.15 -4.03 -7.26
N TYR A 108 -22.44 -4.23 -7.09
CA TYR A 108 -23.20 -5.31 -7.70
C TYR A 108 -24.21 -4.73 -8.68
N THR A 109 -24.24 -5.25 -9.90
CA THR A 109 -25.25 -4.90 -10.91
C THR A 109 -26.10 -6.13 -11.17
N TYR A 110 -27.40 -6.00 -10.95
CA TYR A 110 -28.38 -7.06 -11.15
C TYR A 110 -28.99 -6.99 -12.57
N LYS A 111 -29.66 -8.06 -13.01
CA LYS A 111 -30.31 -8.15 -14.34
C LYS A 111 -31.42 -7.13 -14.55
N ASP A 112 -32.10 -6.71 -13.51
CA ASP A 112 -33.15 -5.67 -13.54
C ASP A 112 -32.56 -4.26 -13.68
N ALA A 113 -31.27 -4.14 -13.95
CA ALA A 113 -30.49 -2.89 -14.00
C ALA A 113 -30.43 -2.12 -12.66
N THR A 114 -30.81 -2.77 -11.55
CA THR A 114 -30.54 -2.19 -10.23
C THR A 114 -29.07 -2.36 -9.86
N THR A 115 -28.53 -1.35 -9.18
CA THR A 115 -27.15 -1.37 -8.70
C THR A 115 -27.16 -1.31 -7.17
N SER A 116 -26.45 -2.19 -6.52
CA SER A 116 -26.23 -2.15 -5.07
C SER A 116 -24.76 -1.83 -4.79
N LEU A 117 -24.53 -0.84 -3.95
CA LEU A 117 -23.21 -0.45 -3.43
C LEU A 117 -23.11 -0.91 -1.98
N GLN A 118 -22.16 -1.78 -1.71
CA GLN A 118 -21.78 -2.12 -0.33
C GLN A 118 -20.45 -1.47 0.00
N THR A 119 -20.48 -0.52 0.91
CA THR A 119 -19.28 0.11 1.48
C THR A 119 -18.84 -0.68 2.72
N VAL A 120 -17.58 -1.10 2.71
CA VAL A 120 -16.93 -1.77 3.83
C VAL A 120 -15.94 -0.79 4.45
N GLU A 121 -16.35 -0.21 5.57
CA GLU A 121 -15.47 0.62 6.39
C GLU A 121 -14.76 -0.27 7.41
N SER A 122 -13.45 -0.17 7.48
CA SER A 122 -12.63 -1.00 8.36
C SER A 122 -11.59 -0.17 9.08
N ILE A 123 -11.34 -0.51 10.34
CA ILE A 123 -10.26 0.04 11.14
C ILE A 123 -9.27 -1.09 11.41
N TYR A 124 -8.11 -1.02 10.76
CA TYR A 124 -7.07 -2.04 10.90
C TYR A 124 -5.98 -1.61 11.88
N LEU A 125 -5.56 -2.56 12.69
CA LEU A 125 -4.28 -2.49 13.38
C LEU A 125 -3.27 -3.26 12.52
N GLU A 126 -2.28 -2.55 11.95
CA GLU A 126 -1.32 -3.09 11.00
C GLU A 126 0.07 -3.16 11.62
N PHE A 127 0.80 -4.23 11.31
CA PHE A 127 2.16 -4.49 11.77
C PHE A 127 3.07 -4.83 10.57
N PRO A 128 3.51 -3.83 9.79
CA PRO A 128 4.45 -4.05 8.69
C PRO A 128 5.87 -4.25 9.22
N PHE A 129 6.54 -5.26 8.68
CA PHE A 129 7.97 -5.54 8.85
C PHE A 129 8.64 -5.42 7.49
N ASP A 130 9.36 -4.34 7.30
CA ASP A 130 9.92 -3.96 6.03
C ASP A 130 11.45 -3.93 6.05
N VAL A 131 12.08 -4.42 5.01
CA VAL A 131 13.51 -4.23 4.73
C VAL A 131 13.64 -3.10 3.72
N LYS A 132 14.40 -2.08 4.08
CA LYS A 132 14.68 -0.91 3.25
C LYS A 132 16.10 -1.02 2.70
N PHE A 133 16.25 -0.96 1.38
CA PHE A 133 17.53 -0.89 0.70
C PHE A 133 17.76 0.52 0.15
N LYS A 134 18.81 1.17 0.61
CA LYS A 134 19.12 2.59 0.35
C LYS A 134 20.28 2.75 -0.62
N SER A 135 20.21 3.78 -1.46
CA SER A 135 21.32 4.20 -2.30
C SER A 135 22.45 4.87 -1.49
N GLU A 136 23.58 5.10 -2.14
CA GLU A 136 24.53 6.12 -1.69
C GLU A 136 23.83 7.47 -1.57
N ALA A 137 24.28 8.28 -0.60
CA ALA A 137 23.75 9.62 -0.44
C ALA A 137 24.26 10.54 -1.57
N TYR A 138 23.34 11.23 -2.20
CA TYR A 138 23.65 12.35 -3.08
C TYR A 138 23.28 13.64 -2.34
N LYS A 139 24.29 14.39 -1.90
CA LYS A 139 24.11 15.51 -0.94
C LYS A 139 23.38 14.98 0.31
N GLU A 140 22.32 15.64 0.69
CA GLU A 140 21.46 15.30 1.84
C GLU A 140 20.21 14.50 1.42
N MET A 141 20.34 13.64 0.38
CA MET A 141 19.22 12.84 -0.14
C MET A 141 19.68 11.41 -0.43
N LYS A 142 18.79 10.44 -0.13
CA LYS A 142 18.91 9.04 -0.57
C LYS A 142 17.62 8.60 -1.24
N VAL A 143 17.77 7.71 -2.22
CA VAL A 143 16.64 6.94 -2.77
C VAL A 143 16.65 5.58 -2.12
N TYR A 144 15.49 5.02 -1.86
CA TYR A 144 15.38 3.65 -1.36
C TYR A 144 14.24 2.88 -1.99
N VAL A 145 14.39 1.57 -1.96
CA VAL A 145 13.34 0.62 -2.23
C VAL A 145 13.02 -0.14 -0.96
N ILE A 146 11.79 -0.57 -0.82
CA ILE A 146 11.32 -1.25 0.37
C ILE A 146 10.56 -2.51 -0.05
N GLY A 147 10.71 -3.56 0.75
CA GLY A 147 9.95 -4.79 0.60
C GLY A 147 9.78 -5.47 1.95
N GLY A 148 8.61 -6.04 2.18
CA GLY A 148 8.32 -6.65 3.47
C GLY A 148 7.02 -7.42 3.51
N VAL A 149 6.63 -7.74 4.73
CA VAL A 149 5.36 -8.41 5.04
C VAL A 149 4.61 -7.60 6.07
N LYS A 150 3.30 -7.56 5.92
CA LYS A 150 2.40 -6.84 6.81
C LYS A 150 1.33 -7.78 7.33
N TYR A 151 1.17 -7.84 8.64
CA TYR A 151 0.01 -8.44 9.29
C TYR A 151 -0.99 -7.35 9.63
N SER A 152 -2.26 -7.57 9.28
CA SER A 152 -3.36 -6.63 9.53
C SER A 152 -4.47 -7.34 10.30
N TYR A 153 -4.98 -6.68 11.32
CA TYR A 153 -6.13 -7.15 12.09
C TYR A 153 -7.24 -6.09 12.07
N ASP A 154 -8.41 -6.47 11.57
CA ASP A 154 -9.59 -5.60 11.51
C ASP A 154 -10.29 -5.54 12.86
N LEU A 155 -10.30 -4.37 13.47
CA LEU A 155 -10.93 -4.11 14.78
C LEU A 155 -12.45 -4.03 14.68
N GLY A 156 -12.98 -3.73 13.48
CA GLY A 156 -14.42 -3.62 13.19
C GLY A 156 -15.00 -4.83 12.45
N SER A 157 -14.23 -5.94 12.36
CA SER A 157 -14.65 -7.08 11.56
C SER A 157 -15.98 -7.68 12.00
N ASN A 158 -16.90 -7.80 11.03
CA ASN A 158 -18.20 -8.41 11.18
C ASN A 158 -18.20 -9.91 10.82
N ALA A 159 -17.04 -10.57 10.87
CA ALA A 159 -16.86 -11.97 10.45
C ALA A 159 -17.87 -12.93 11.13
N ASP A 160 -18.34 -12.58 12.32
CA ASP A 160 -19.29 -13.37 13.13
C ASP A 160 -20.64 -12.66 13.35
N ALA A 161 -20.85 -11.47 12.75
CA ALA A 161 -22.11 -10.74 12.87
C ALA A 161 -23.25 -11.50 12.18
N ARG A 162 -24.38 -11.59 12.87
CA ARG A 162 -25.62 -12.21 12.36
C ARG A 162 -26.53 -11.22 11.62
N ASN A 163 -26.04 -10.05 11.27
CA ASN A 163 -26.89 -9.01 10.69
C ASN A 163 -27.22 -9.33 9.23
N ALA A 164 -28.51 -9.40 8.94
CA ALA A 164 -29.06 -9.74 7.63
C ALA A 164 -28.79 -8.71 6.51
N ASN A 165 -28.10 -7.62 6.82
CA ASN A 165 -27.83 -6.53 5.88
C ASN A 165 -26.42 -6.58 5.28
N GLU A 166 -25.59 -7.56 5.63
CA GLU A 166 -24.25 -7.70 5.07
C GLU A 166 -24.22 -8.73 3.95
N LEU A 167 -23.87 -8.29 2.76
CA LEU A 167 -23.83 -9.12 1.56
C LEU A 167 -22.63 -10.07 1.53
N VAL A 168 -21.53 -9.73 2.22
CA VAL A 168 -20.28 -10.52 2.24
C VAL A 168 -19.62 -10.47 3.59
N LYS A 169 -19.23 -11.64 4.10
CA LYS A 169 -18.47 -11.78 5.35
C LYS A 169 -16.97 -11.84 5.07
N ILE A 170 -16.18 -11.02 5.79
CA ILE A 170 -14.75 -10.86 5.61
C ILE A 170 -14.03 -11.30 6.89
N LYS A 171 -12.93 -12.06 6.74
CA LYS A 171 -12.08 -12.46 7.86
C LYS A 171 -11.40 -11.25 8.49
N ALA A 172 -11.26 -11.26 9.81
CA ALA A 172 -10.66 -10.16 10.56
C ALA A 172 -9.12 -10.02 10.36
N SER A 173 -8.42 -11.09 9.99
CA SER A 173 -6.96 -11.08 9.87
C SER A 173 -6.52 -11.27 8.42
N ASP A 174 -5.54 -10.48 8.01
CA ASP A 174 -4.92 -10.55 6.69
C ASP A 174 -3.40 -10.50 6.80
N VAL A 175 -2.71 -11.11 5.84
CA VAL A 175 -1.27 -10.97 5.64
C VAL A 175 -1.03 -10.51 4.22
N SER A 176 -0.22 -9.48 4.09
CA SER A 176 0.08 -8.86 2.80
C SER A 176 1.57 -8.82 2.55
N ILE A 177 1.94 -8.78 1.27
CA ILE A 177 3.29 -8.44 0.82
C ILE A 177 3.31 -6.96 0.45
N ASP A 178 4.26 -6.25 1.04
CA ASP A 178 4.48 -4.84 0.83
C ASP A 178 5.71 -4.62 -0.04
N TYR A 179 5.62 -3.70 -1.00
CA TYR A 179 6.76 -3.24 -1.79
C TYR A 179 6.55 -1.79 -2.24
N GLY A 180 7.64 -1.06 -2.36
CA GLY A 180 7.56 0.36 -2.67
C GLY A 180 8.91 1.02 -2.87
N LEU A 181 8.85 2.32 -3.03
CA LEU A 181 10.02 3.18 -3.20
C LEU A 181 9.79 4.51 -2.49
N GLY A 182 10.87 5.14 -2.08
CA GLY A 182 10.81 6.44 -1.41
C GLY A 182 12.13 7.20 -1.49
N LEU A 183 12.07 8.39 -0.94
CA LEU A 183 13.20 9.31 -0.86
C LEU A 183 13.42 9.65 0.62
N GLU A 184 14.67 9.82 1.02
CA GLU A 184 15.05 10.38 2.32
C GLU A 184 15.72 11.72 2.10
N PHE A 185 15.23 12.75 2.76
CA PHE A 185 15.82 14.07 2.83
C PHE A 185 16.32 14.33 4.25
N TYR A 186 17.62 14.56 4.40
CA TYR A 186 18.26 14.75 5.69
C TYR A 186 18.29 16.24 6.03
N PHE A 187 17.55 16.61 7.08
CA PHE A 187 17.55 17.96 7.65
C PHE A 187 18.36 18.00 8.94
N PRO A 188 18.67 19.19 9.50
CA PRO A 188 19.46 19.28 10.71
C PRO A 188 18.92 18.50 11.91
N TYR A 189 17.60 18.32 12.01
CA TYR A 189 16.92 17.76 13.19
C TYR A 189 16.08 16.53 12.90
N PHE A 190 15.76 16.26 11.64
CA PHE A 190 14.90 15.13 11.26
C PHE A 190 15.20 14.65 9.83
N ILE A 191 14.77 13.45 9.54
CA ILE A 191 14.73 12.87 8.20
C ILE A 191 13.29 12.95 7.73
N PHE A 192 13.07 13.51 6.55
CA PHE A 192 11.77 13.53 5.90
C PHE A 192 11.75 12.55 4.74
N SER A 193 10.78 11.62 4.74
CA SER A 193 10.75 10.55 3.74
C SER A 193 9.36 10.39 3.12
N PRO A 194 9.11 10.97 1.93
CA PRO A 194 7.97 10.60 1.12
C PRO A 194 8.17 9.20 0.52
N GLU A 195 7.12 8.37 0.57
CA GLU A 195 7.14 6.98 0.12
C GLU A 195 5.84 6.62 -0.59
N ILE A 196 5.96 5.83 -1.67
CA ILE A 196 4.83 5.16 -2.32
C ILE A 196 5.01 3.67 -2.11
N LYS A 197 3.97 3.02 -1.57
CA LYS A 197 3.97 1.59 -1.24
C LYS A 197 2.70 0.92 -1.75
N ILE A 198 2.84 -0.29 -2.28
CA ILE A 198 1.75 -1.16 -2.68
C ILE A 198 1.75 -2.35 -1.73
N SER A 199 0.57 -2.69 -1.22
CA SER A 199 0.32 -3.81 -0.33
C SER A 199 -0.67 -4.75 -1.00
N ASN A 200 -0.29 -6.03 -1.15
CA ASN A 200 -1.16 -7.05 -1.73
C ASN A 200 -1.38 -8.19 -0.73
N GLY A 201 -2.63 -8.42 -0.36
CA GLY A 201 -3.03 -9.54 0.48
C GLY A 201 -2.77 -10.87 -0.19
N ILE A 202 -2.27 -11.84 0.57
CA ILE A 202 -1.92 -13.18 0.08
C ILE A 202 -2.92 -14.25 0.52
N PHE A 203 -3.74 -13.97 1.52
CA PHE A 203 -4.75 -14.89 2.00
C PHE A 203 -6.13 -14.54 1.48
N ASN A 204 -6.93 -15.58 1.22
CA ASN A 204 -8.34 -15.41 0.88
C ASN A 204 -9.13 -14.97 2.12
N LEU A 205 -9.66 -13.76 2.07
CA LEU A 205 -10.45 -13.16 3.15
C LEU A 205 -11.92 -13.53 3.09
N HIS A 206 -12.39 -14.09 1.97
CA HIS A 206 -13.78 -14.44 1.80
C HIS A 206 -14.18 -15.56 2.78
N LYS A 207 -15.25 -15.34 3.54
CA LYS A 207 -15.92 -16.34 4.37
C LYS A 207 -17.23 -16.70 3.69
N ILE A 208 -17.26 -17.85 2.99
CA ILE A 208 -18.44 -18.29 2.24
C ILE A 208 -19.63 -18.46 3.20
N ASP A 209 -20.71 -17.76 2.92
CA ASP A 209 -22.01 -17.96 3.57
C ASP A 209 -23.03 -18.40 2.53
N PRO A 210 -23.46 -19.69 2.55
CA PRO A 210 -24.39 -20.22 1.56
C PRO A 210 -25.78 -19.57 1.57
N ALA A 211 -26.11 -18.85 2.66
CA ALA A 211 -27.39 -18.15 2.78
C ALA A 211 -27.42 -16.81 2.02
N LEU A 212 -26.24 -16.30 1.58
CA LEU A 212 -26.11 -15.03 0.89
C LEU A 212 -25.74 -15.29 -0.58
N GLN A 213 -26.61 -14.84 -1.49
CA GLN A 213 -26.41 -15.04 -2.94
C GLN A 213 -25.12 -14.37 -3.44
N GLU A 214 -24.84 -13.17 -2.95
CA GLU A 214 -23.65 -12.38 -3.27
C GLU A 214 -22.36 -13.04 -2.78
N SER A 215 -22.41 -13.77 -1.66
CA SER A 215 -21.30 -14.55 -1.15
C SER A 215 -21.03 -15.80 -2.01
N ALA A 216 -22.07 -16.43 -2.55
CA ALA A 216 -21.94 -17.67 -3.33
C ALA A 216 -21.26 -17.47 -4.70
N ILE A 217 -21.36 -16.28 -5.28
CA ILE A 217 -20.76 -15.96 -6.58
C ILE A 217 -19.27 -15.63 -6.53
N MET A 218 -18.72 -15.37 -5.34
CA MET A 218 -17.30 -15.06 -5.13
C MET A 218 -16.55 -16.27 -4.59
N ASP A 219 -15.41 -16.62 -5.22
CA ASP A 219 -14.52 -17.68 -4.74
C ASP A 219 -13.43 -17.10 -3.83
N LYS A 220 -12.76 -16.02 -4.27
CA LYS A 220 -11.63 -15.43 -3.53
C LYS A 220 -11.71 -13.92 -3.49
N LEU A 221 -11.28 -13.40 -2.33
CA LEU A 221 -11.22 -11.98 -2.05
C LEU A 221 -9.85 -11.66 -1.44
N PHE A 222 -9.06 -10.86 -2.13
CA PHE A 222 -7.77 -10.39 -1.64
C PHE A 222 -7.77 -8.88 -1.49
N THR A 223 -7.07 -8.36 -0.49
CA THR A 223 -6.88 -6.92 -0.33
C THR A 223 -5.81 -6.40 -1.28
N ARG A 224 -6.01 -5.19 -1.78
CA ARG A 224 -4.99 -4.42 -2.46
C ARG A 224 -5.06 -2.98 -1.97
N THR A 225 -3.92 -2.41 -1.58
CA THR A 225 -3.85 -1.05 -1.05
C THR A 225 -2.67 -0.33 -1.67
N LEU A 226 -2.92 0.87 -2.18
CA LEU A 226 -1.90 1.83 -2.57
C LEU A 226 -1.77 2.86 -1.43
N LEU A 227 -0.54 3.06 -0.95
CA LEU A 227 -0.24 4.02 0.12
C LEU A 227 0.70 5.11 -0.40
N PHE A 228 0.39 6.34 -0.05
CA PHE A 228 1.30 7.46 -0.14
C PHE A 228 1.60 7.96 1.27
N SER A 229 2.82 7.78 1.73
CA SER A 229 3.23 8.01 3.11
C SER A 229 4.21 9.17 3.21
N LEU A 230 4.10 9.90 4.30
CA LEU A 230 5.06 10.92 4.73
C LEU A 230 5.61 10.49 6.09
N HIS A 231 6.92 10.27 6.15
CA HIS A 231 7.62 9.84 7.35
C HIS A 231 8.49 10.98 7.88
N ILE A 232 8.50 11.14 9.20
CA ILE A 232 9.39 12.07 9.91
C ILE A 232 10.10 11.26 10.99
N GLU A 233 11.41 11.10 10.84
CA GLU A 233 12.29 10.32 11.74
C GLU A 233 13.35 11.22 12.37
N GLY A 234 13.76 10.92 13.65
CA GLY A 234 14.76 11.72 14.37
C GLY A 234 15.71 10.92 15.27
#